data_06bf9859ca8d5ed3ff2484232ca76a67
#
_entry.id   06bf9859ca8d5ed3ff2484232ca76a67
#
_cell.length_a   1.000
_cell.length_b   1.000
_cell.length_c   1.000
_cell.angle_alpha   90.00
_cell.angle_beta   90.00
_cell.angle_gamma   90.00
#
_symmetry.space_group_name_H-M   'P 1'
#
loop_
_entity.id
_entity.type
_entity.pdbx_description
1 polymer ?
#
loop_
_entity_poly.entity_id
_entity_poly.type
_entity_poly.pdbx_seq_one_letter_code
_entity_poly.pdbx_strand_id
1 'polypeptide(L)'
;MTSALSACGGKGSNIKEENVPADSMAYSIVKKAKGDSTLYGLACDGCTDSVVVFLPYEGGDPVTYEIIDARRLGKVFGRPKIGDRLALLVNPEDKEEALLVINIDELKGAWCNTFMPKFRDLDKMPRRLQRRMMADMPDSIKQKFLVPKELGFELKGTNTITPIGMRMRAETTDEMSPVEYPKQKRYREWRIYNGHLLLATKKHGIDTADIVLLRPDTLILRFKDKEQGYYKKLKY
;
A
#
# COMPACT_ATOMS: atom_id res chain seq x y z
N MET A 1 71.08 7.44 25.01
CA MET A 1 69.87 6.72 25.46
C MET A 1 68.68 7.41 24.82
N THR A 2 68.25 6.96 23.66
CA THR A 2 67.16 7.52 22.89
C THR A 2 66.06 6.46 22.78
N SER A 3 64.93 6.71 23.42
CA SER A 3 63.76 5.85 23.39
C SER A 3 62.89 6.27 22.23
N ALA A 4 62.67 5.35 21.28
CA ALA A 4 61.73 5.50 20.17
C ALA A 4 60.34 5.03 20.63
N LEU A 5 59.34 5.94 20.55
CA LEU A 5 57.93 5.64 20.71
C LEU A 5 57.36 5.22 19.36
N SER A 6 56.94 3.99 19.25
CA SER A 6 56.26 3.40 18.09
C SER A 6 54.76 3.72 18.19
N ALA A 7 54.24 4.54 17.25
CA ALA A 7 52.81 4.80 17.11
C ALA A 7 52.16 3.72 16.25
N CYS A 8 51.29 2.89 16.85
CA CYS A 8 50.41 1.97 16.12
C CYS A 8 49.27 2.74 15.48
N GLY A 9 49.33 2.91 14.15
CA GLY A 9 48.23 3.38 13.35
C GLY A 9 47.18 2.28 13.19
N GLY A 10 46.00 2.50 13.77
CA GLY A 10 44.84 1.64 13.55
C GLY A 10 44.34 1.77 12.11
N LYS A 11 44.41 0.67 11.35
CA LYS A 11 43.77 0.56 10.04
C LYS A 11 42.24 0.59 10.25
N GLY A 12 41.62 1.67 9.82
CA GLY A 12 40.17 1.70 9.59
C GLY A 12 39.79 0.63 8.59
N SER A 13 39.04 -0.37 9.03
CA SER A 13 38.44 -1.34 8.15
C SER A 13 37.35 -0.66 7.31
N ASN A 14 37.65 -0.38 6.06
CA ASN A 14 36.66 -0.11 5.04
C ASN A 14 35.79 -1.37 4.90
N ILE A 15 34.61 -1.33 5.50
CA ILE A 15 33.56 -2.28 5.19
C ILE A 15 33.11 -1.93 3.78
N LYS A 16 33.58 -2.71 2.81
CA LYS A 16 33.04 -2.70 1.46
C LYS A 16 31.57 -3.04 1.58
N GLU A 17 30.69 -2.14 1.12
CA GLU A 17 29.32 -2.48 0.85
C GLU A 17 29.33 -3.65 -0.15
N GLU A 18 29.10 -4.85 0.36
CA GLU A 18 28.83 -6.00 -0.48
C GLU A 18 27.55 -5.71 -1.26
N ASN A 19 27.65 -5.84 -2.57
CA ASN A 19 26.50 -5.84 -3.47
C ASN A 19 25.59 -7.01 -3.09
N VAL A 20 24.62 -6.73 -2.26
CA VAL A 20 23.61 -7.70 -1.83
C VAL A 20 22.67 -7.94 -3.01
N PRO A 21 22.48 -9.18 -3.49
CA PRO A 21 21.63 -9.48 -4.64
C PRO A 21 20.21 -8.96 -4.43
N ALA A 22 19.54 -8.57 -5.52
CA ALA A 22 18.18 -7.99 -5.48
C ALA A 22 17.13 -8.86 -4.77
N ASP A 23 17.35 -10.15 -4.65
CA ASP A 23 16.49 -11.09 -3.89
C ASP A 23 16.59 -10.93 -2.36
N SER A 24 17.66 -10.35 -1.84
CA SER A 24 17.77 -10.08 -0.40
C SER A 24 17.02 -8.80 0.02
N MET A 25 16.46 -8.04 -0.92
CA MET A 25 15.58 -6.89 -0.60
C MET A 25 14.25 -7.32 0.08
N ALA A 26 13.93 -8.61 0.08
CA ALA A 26 12.87 -9.14 0.96
C ALA A 26 13.11 -8.80 2.44
N TYR A 27 14.37 -8.71 2.86
CA TYR A 27 14.76 -8.33 4.22
C TYR A 27 14.51 -6.85 4.58
N SER A 28 14.45 -5.95 3.61
CA SER A 28 14.21 -4.52 3.90
C SER A 28 12.77 -4.19 4.32
N ILE A 29 11.82 -5.11 4.05
CA ILE A 29 10.44 -5.01 4.53
C ILE A 29 10.37 -5.25 6.05
N VAL A 30 11.38 -5.85 6.64
CA VAL A 30 11.39 -6.50 7.94
C VAL A 30 12.04 -5.68 9.05
N LYS A 31 12.51 -4.47 8.82
CA LYS A 31 12.81 -3.60 9.97
C LYS A 31 11.51 -3.21 10.66
N LYS A 32 11.11 -4.09 11.60
CA LYS A 32 10.00 -3.86 12.50
C LYS A 32 10.13 -2.48 13.13
N ALA A 33 9.13 -1.63 12.94
CA ALA A 33 9.13 -0.32 13.57
C ALA A 33 9.00 -0.47 15.08
N LYS A 34 9.58 0.46 15.85
CA LYS A 34 9.46 0.43 17.31
C LYS A 34 7.97 0.49 17.69
N GLY A 35 7.50 -0.48 18.49
CA GLY A 35 6.11 -0.59 18.92
C GLY A 35 5.18 -1.31 17.91
N ASP A 36 5.72 -1.89 16.84
CA ASP A 36 4.96 -2.73 15.94
C ASP A 36 4.85 -4.15 16.52
N SER A 37 3.64 -4.62 16.75
CA SER A 37 3.36 -5.98 17.23
C SER A 37 3.14 -6.99 16.08
N THR A 38 3.14 -6.51 14.83
CA THR A 38 2.95 -7.36 13.66
C THR A 38 4.12 -8.33 13.49
N LEU A 39 3.83 -9.60 13.24
CA LEU A 39 4.82 -10.61 12.84
C LEU A 39 4.88 -10.68 11.31
N TYR A 40 6.09 -10.80 10.79
CA TYR A 40 6.34 -10.93 9.35
C TYR A 40 7.02 -12.25 9.04
N GLY A 41 6.60 -12.91 7.96
CA GLY A 41 7.17 -14.20 7.56
C GLY A 41 6.57 -14.72 6.26
N LEU A 42 6.75 -16.01 6.04
CA LEU A 42 6.28 -16.72 4.86
C LEU A 42 5.17 -17.70 5.21
N ALA A 43 4.20 -17.84 4.31
CA ALA A 43 3.25 -18.93 4.35
C ALA A 43 3.96 -20.24 3.96
N CYS A 44 3.81 -21.27 4.79
CA CYS A 44 4.28 -22.61 4.49
C CYS A 44 3.16 -23.51 3.96
N ASP A 45 3.51 -24.74 3.62
CA ASP A 45 2.53 -25.77 3.29
C ASP A 45 1.64 -26.07 4.51
N GLY A 46 0.38 -26.46 4.24
CA GLY A 46 -0.59 -26.76 5.29
C GLY A 46 -1.50 -25.59 5.66
N CYS A 47 -1.39 -24.41 5.02
CA CYS A 47 -2.36 -23.33 5.19
C CYS A 47 -3.74 -23.75 4.69
N THR A 48 -4.76 -23.57 5.53
CA THR A 48 -6.16 -23.90 5.25
C THR A 48 -7.08 -22.70 5.56
N ASP A 49 -8.38 -22.94 5.53
CA ASP A 49 -9.37 -21.92 5.97
C ASP A 49 -9.41 -21.75 7.49
N SER A 50 -8.79 -22.63 8.24
CA SER A 50 -8.81 -22.63 9.71
C SER A 50 -7.46 -22.33 10.34
N VAL A 51 -6.35 -22.61 9.62
CA VAL A 51 -4.99 -22.44 10.13
C VAL A 51 -4.08 -21.82 9.09
N VAL A 52 -3.07 -21.09 9.58
CA VAL A 52 -1.94 -20.59 8.78
C VAL A 52 -0.65 -21.18 9.37
N VAL A 53 0.10 -21.87 8.52
CA VAL A 53 1.47 -22.33 8.84
C VAL A 53 2.44 -21.23 8.41
N PHE A 54 3.14 -20.65 9.37
CA PHE A 54 3.88 -19.41 9.21
C PHE A 54 5.35 -19.58 9.63
N LEU A 55 6.27 -19.23 8.75
CA LEU A 55 7.70 -19.20 9.01
C LEU A 55 8.13 -17.76 9.30
N PRO A 56 8.48 -17.41 10.56
CA PRO A 56 8.90 -16.05 10.91
C PRO A 56 10.20 -15.65 10.23
N TYR A 57 10.32 -14.40 9.80
CA TYR A 57 11.59 -13.86 9.31
C TYR A 57 12.65 -13.68 10.40
N GLU A 58 12.24 -13.61 11.66
CA GLU A 58 13.15 -13.53 12.80
C GLU A 58 13.88 -14.85 13.06
N GLY A 59 13.52 -15.91 12.31
CA GLY A 59 14.08 -17.27 12.44
C GLY A 59 13.22 -18.17 13.30
N GLY A 60 13.60 -19.44 13.38
CA GLY A 60 12.89 -20.50 14.10
C GLY A 60 12.17 -21.45 13.17
N ASP A 61 11.43 -22.38 13.75
CA ASP A 61 10.62 -23.36 13.03
C ASP A 61 9.27 -22.75 12.60
N PRO A 62 8.60 -23.32 11.58
CA PRO A 62 7.25 -22.93 11.22
C PRO A 62 6.28 -23.09 12.40
N VAL A 63 5.48 -22.07 12.63
CA VAL A 63 4.46 -22.04 13.69
C VAL A 63 3.08 -22.08 13.04
N THR A 64 2.19 -22.89 13.61
CA THR A 64 0.79 -22.95 13.16
C THR A 64 -0.07 -22.03 14.02
N TYR A 65 -0.81 -21.15 13.36
CA TYR A 65 -1.77 -20.25 14.01
C TYR A 65 -3.19 -20.60 13.60
N GLU A 66 -4.10 -20.66 14.55
CA GLU A 66 -5.52 -20.74 14.27
C GLU A 66 -6.04 -19.39 13.77
N ILE A 67 -6.91 -19.40 12.74
CA ILE A 67 -7.48 -18.22 12.11
C ILE A 67 -9.00 -18.26 11.98
N ILE A 68 -9.66 -19.18 12.66
CA ILE A 68 -11.13 -19.39 12.52
C ILE A 68 -11.88 -18.11 12.87
N ASP A 69 -11.56 -17.50 14.02
CA ASP A 69 -12.22 -16.26 14.45
C ASP A 69 -11.83 -15.07 13.61
N ALA A 70 -10.55 -14.95 13.21
CA ALA A 70 -10.11 -13.92 12.28
C ALA A 70 -10.86 -14.01 10.95
N ARG A 71 -11.07 -15.22 10.42
CA ARG A 71 -11.83 -15.43 9.18
C ARG A 71 -13.29 -15.09 9.33
N ARG A 72 -13.93 -15.54 10.40
CA ARG A 72 -15.33 -15.23 10.71
C ARG A 72 -15.57 -13.73 10.83
N LEU A 73 -14.62 -13.00 11.40
CA LEU A 73 -14.65 -11.54 11.55
C LEU A 73 -14.19 -10.78 10.30
N GLY A 74 -13.84 -11.49 9.19
CA GLY A 74 -13.34 -10.86 7.97
C GLY A 74 -11.95 -10.21 8.12
N LYS A 75 -11.12 -10.72 9.03
CA LYS A 75 -9.77 -10.22 9.32
C LYS A 75 -8.66 -11.01 8.61
N VAL A 76 -9.00 -11.93 7.72
CA VAL A 76 -8.07 -12.62 6.84
C VAL A 76 -8.11 -11.97 5.47
N PHE A 77 -7.09 -11.21 5.14
CA PHE A 77 -6.99 -10.41 3.93
C PHE A 77 -6.09 -11.10 2.90
N GLY A 78 -6.69 -11.50 1.79
CA GLY A 78 -6.09 -12.33 0.77
C GLY A 78 -6.11 -13.83 1.12
N ARG A 79 -5.63 -14.65 0.19
CA ARG A 79 -5.53 -16.10 0.36
C ARG A 79 -4.06 -16.52 0.46
N PRO A 80 -3.56 -16.93 1.63
CA PRO A 80 -2.19 -17.40 1.76
C PRO A 80 -1.88 -18.58 0.83
N LYS A 81 -0.80 -18.47 0.08
CA LYS A 81 -0.22 -19.55 -0.73
C LYS A 81 1.19 -19.79 -0.27
N ILE A 82 1.70 -21.01 -0.49
CA ILE A 82 3.07 -21.37 -0.12
C ILE A 82 4.06 -20.36 -0.69
N GLY A 83 4.90 -19.80 0.16
CA GLY A 83 5.91 -18.80 -0.18
C GLY A 83 5.41 -17.36 -0.19
N ASP A 84 4.10 -17.11 -0.01
CA ASP A 84 3.59 -15.73 0.11
C ASP A 84 4.09 -15.08 1.41
N ARG A 85 4.40 -13.81 1.33
CA ARG A 85 4.74 -13.00 2.50
C ARG A 85 3.47 -12.59 3.24
N LEU A 86 3.48 -12.85 4.53
CA LEU A 86 2.37 -12.58 5.41
C LEU A 86 2.74 -11.57 6.50
N ALA A 87 1.76 -10.80 6.91
CA ALA A 87 1.78 -10.03 8.14
C ALA A 87 0.68 -10.56 9.05
N LEU A 88 1.05 -10.96 10.26
CA LEU A 88 0.16 -11.53 11.26
C LEU A 88 0.09 -10.63 12.49
N LEU A 89 -1.10 -10.52 13.07
CA LEU A 89 -1.28 -9.97 14.41
C LEU A 89 -1.78 -11.11 15.30
N VAL A 90 -0.93 -11.54 16.23
CA VAL A 90 -1.21 -12.66 17.12
C VAL A 90 -1.98 -12.16 18.35
N ASN A 91 -2.87 -13.00 18.87
CA ASN A 91 -3.60 -12.72 20.10
C ASN A 91 -2.60 -12.71 21.30
N PRO A 92 -2.54 -11.60 22.06
CA PRO A 92 -1.64 -11.52 23.21
C PRO A 92 -2.02 -12.51 24.34
N GLU A 93 -3.30 -12.90 24.41
CA GLU A 93 -3.82 -13.84 25.43
C GLU A 93 -3.68 -15.29 24.99
N ASP A 94 -3.75 -15.56 23.68
CA ASP A 94 -3.58 -16.88 23.08
C ASP A 94 -2.56 -16.81 21.93
N LYS A 95 -1.36 -17.28 22.19
CA LYS A 95 -0.24 -17.22 21.22
C LYS A 95 -0.39 -18.18 20.04
N GLU A 96 -1.35 -19.08 20.07
CA GLU A 96 -1.66 -20.00 18.97
C GLU A 96 -2.73 -19.44 18.03
N GLU A 97 -3.38 -18.33 18.42
CA GLU A 97 -4.40 -17.65 17.61
C GLU A 97 -3.84 -16.40 16.90
N ALA A 98 -4.17 -16.25 15.62
CA ALA A 98 -3.95 -15.00 14.88
C ALA A 98 -5.24 -14.21 14.73
N LEU A 99 -5.25 -12.99 15.26
CA LEU A 99 -6.38 -12.05 15.19
C LEU A 99 -6.54 -11.42 13.81
N LEU A 100 -5.46 -11.38 13.02
CA LEU A 100 -5.44 -10.75 11.70
C LEU A 100 -4.34 -11.36 10.86
N VAL A 101 -4.65 -11.60 9.58
CA VAL A 101 -3.72 -12.10 8.55
C VAL A 101 -3.81 -11.22 7.33
N ILE A 102 -2.68 -10.72 6.84
CA ILE A 102 -2.60 -9.96 5.59
C ILE A 102 -1.62 -10.66 4.65
N ASN A 103 -2.09 -11.04 3.47
CA ASN A 103 -1.23 -11.50 2.39
C ASN A 103 -0.60 -10.28 1.71
N ILE A 104 0.69 -10.04 2.00
CA ILE A 104 1.44 -8.89 1.48
C ILE A 104 1.62 -9.00 -0.04
N ASP A 105 1.77 -10.22 -0.57
CA ASP A 105 2.00 -10.42 -2.01
C ASP A 105 0.73 -10.18 -2.82
N GLU A 106 -0.44 -10.51 -2.28
CA GLU A 106 -1.71 -10.19 -2.89
C GLU A 106 -2.04 -8.69 -2.80
N LEU A 107 -1.63 -8.03 -1.70
CA LEU A 107 -1.78 -6.59 -1.50
C LEU A 107 -0.94 -5.77 -2.49
N LYS A 108 0.20 -6.29 -2.95
CA LYS A 108 1.02 -5.62 -3.95
C LYS A 108 0.32 -5.56 -5.30
N GLY A 109 0.68 -4.51 -6.05
CA GLY A 109 0.21 -4.30 -7.40
C GLY A 109 -0.38 -2.91 -7.62
N ALA A 110 -0.93 -2.74 -8.80
CA ALA A 110 -1.52 -1.47 -9.24
C ALA A 110 -3.01 -1.45 -8.88
N TRP A 111 -3.40 -0.55 -8.01
CA TRP A 111 -4.76 -0.38 -7.52
C TRP A 111 -5.33 0.95 -8.02
N CYS A 112 -6.42 0.88 -8.78
CA CYS A 112 -7.03 2.03 -9.44
C CYS A 112 -8.50 2.17 -9.06
N ASN A 113 -8.98 3.38 -9.09
CA ASN A 113 -10.41 3.69 -9.12
C ASN A 113 -10.72 4.58 -10.32
N THR A 114 -11.94 4.52 -10.81
CA THR A 114 -12.41 5.34 -11.91
C THR A 114 -13.21 6.51 -11.36
N PHE A 115 -12.97 7.69 -11.91
CA PHE A 115 -13.78 8.88 -11.63
C PHE A 115 -14.17 9.59 -12.92
N MET A 116 -15.30 10.28 -12.88
CA MET A 116 -15.74 11.18 -13.94
C MET A 116 -15.32 12.61 -13.59
N PRO A 117 -14.54 13.30 -14.46
CA PRO A 117 -14.29 14.72 -14.28
C PRO A 117 -15.59 15.50 -14.26
N LYS A 118 -15.66 16.57 -13.47
CA LYS A 118 -16.79 17.47 -13.41
C LYS A 118 -16.39 18.81 -14.00
N PHE A 119 -17.32 19.50 -14.63
CA PHE A 119 -17.09 20.88 -15.04
C PHE A 119 -16.96 21.77 -13.80
N ARG A 120 -15.99 22.70 -13.87
CA ARG A 120 -15.74 23.67 -12.81
C ARG A 120 -17.02 24.49 -12.58
N ASP A 121 -17.29 24.75 -11.31
CA ASP A 121 -18.44 25.51 -10.84
C ASP A 121 -19.83 24.95 -11.20
N LEU A 122 -19.89 23.75 -11.80
CA LEU A 122 -21.17 23.13 -12.15
C LEU A 122 -22.07 22.97 -10.92
N ASP A 123 -21.49 22.54 -9.79
CA ASP A 123 -22.22 22.29 -8.54
C ASP A 123 -22.76 23.59 -7.91
N LYS A 124 -22.25 24.77 -8.30
CA LYS A 124 -22.71 26.09 -7.85
C LYS A 124 -23.88 26.60 -8.66
N MET A 125 -24.20 26.00 -9.78
CA MET A 125 -25.28 26.42 -10.67
C MET A 125 -26.60 25.76 -10.29
N PRO A 126 -27.77 26.44 -10.49
CA PRO A 126 -29.08 25.81 -10.36
C PRO A 126 -29.21 24.59 -11.28
N ARG A 127 -29.86 23.51 -10.82
CA ARG A 127 -30.01 22.24 -11.57
C ARG A 127 -30.57 22.41 -12.99
N ARG A 128 -31.48 23.39 -13.19
CA ARG A 128 -32.05 23.70 -14.51
C ARG A 128 -30.97 24.21 -15.47
N LEU A 129 -30.07 25.09 -14.96
CA LEU A 129 -28.98 25.66 -15.77
C LEU A 129 -27.93 24.60 -16.08
N GLN A 130 -27.60 23.74 -15.09
CA GLN A 130 -26.71 22.61 -15.29
C GLN A 130 -27.18 21.69 -16.43
N ARG A 131 -28.48 21.31 -16.42
CA ARG A 131 -29.09 20.47 -17.47
C ARG A 131 -28.99 21.12 -18.84
N ARG A 132 -29.32 22.43 -18.92
CA ARG A 132 -29.26 23.17 -20.17
C ARG A 132 -27.82 23.24 -20.70
N MET A 133 -26.86 23.61 -19.86
CA MET A 133 -25.46 23.69 -20.25
C MET A 133 -24.92 22.32 -20.74
N MET A 134 -25.31 21.25 -20.09
CA MET A 134 -24.92 19.90 -20.50
C MET A 134 -25.61 19.46 -21.80
N ALA A 135 -26.86 19.88 -22.05
CA ALA A 135 -27.59 19.61 -23.29
C ALA A 135 -27.00 20.37 -24.48
N ASP A 136 -26.71 21.65 -24.28
CA ASP A 136 -26.21 22.56 -25.32
C ASP A 136 -24.70 22.36 -25.62
N MET A 137 -24.00 21.54 -24.81
CA MET A 137 -22.58 21.32 -24.95
C MET A 137 -22.27 20.43 -26.18
N PRO A 138 -21.33 20.83 -27.05
CA PRO A 138 -20.90 20.04 -28.19
C PRO A 138 -20.35 18.66 -27.77
N ASP A 139 -20.67 17.63 -28.52
CA ASP A 139 -20.21 16.25 -28.20
C ASP A 139 -18.70 16.12 -28.25
N SER A 140 -18.01 16.90 -29.07
CA SER A 140 -16.54 16.95 -29.09
C SER A 140 -15.94 17.40 -27.75
N ILE A 141 -16.59 18.33 -27.05
CA ILE A 141 -16.18 18.77 -25.72
C ILE A 141 -16.50 17.71 -24.68
N LYS A 142 -17.69 17.09 -24.74
CA LYS A 142 -18.05 15.98 -23.84
C LYS A 142 -17.06 14.82 -23.97
N GLN A 143 -16.75 14.40 -25.19
CA GLN A 143 -15.78 13.34 -25.46
C GLN A 143 -14.36 13.68 -25.01
N LYS A 144 -13.95 14.93 -25.08
CA LYS A 144 -12.61 15.37 -24.65
C LYS A 144 -12.48 15.45 -23.14
N PHE A 145 -13.48 15.94 -22.44
CA PHE A 145 -13.38 16.29 -21.01
C PHE A 145 -14.16 15.35 -20.10
N LEU A 146 -15.30 14.81 -20.53
CA LEU A 146 -16.13 13.91 -19.74
C LEU A 146 -15.83 12.43 -20.03
N VAL A 147 -14.56 12.08 -20.06
CA VAL A 147 -14.12 10.70 -20.20
C VAL A 147 -13.72 10.17 -18.82
N PRO A 148 -14.16 8.95 -18.46
CA PRO A 148 -13.70 8.31 -17.22
C PRO A 148 -12.17 8.29 -17.16
N LYS A 149 -11.62 8.70 -16.02
CA LYS A 149 -10.17 8.69 -15.76
C LYS A 149 -9.87 7.74 -14.62
N GLU A 150 -8.74 7.07 -14.72
CA GLU A 150 -8.24 6.20 -13.67
C GLU A 150 -7.26 6.96 -12.78
N LEU A 151 -7.45 6.83 -11.49
CA LEU A 151 -6.50 7.30 -10.47
C LEU A 151 -6.19 6.15 -9.52
N GLY A 152 -4.98 6.13 -9.01
CA GLY A 152 -4.60 5.08 -8.08
C GLY A 152 -3.14 5.12 -7.69
N PHE A 153 -2.68 3.97 -7.23
CA PHE A 153 -1.31 3.78 -6.80
C PHE A 153 -0.87 2.34 -7.01
N GLU A 154 0.42 2.14 -7.22
CA GLU A 154 1.05 0.83 -7.26
C GLU A 154 1.86 0.62 -5.99
N LEU A 155 1.51 -0.41 -5.22
CA LEU A 155 2.27 -0.88 -4.06
C LEU A 155 3.38 -1.83 -4.52
N LYS A 156 4.63 -1.44 -4.35
CA LYS A 156 5.80 -2.23 -4.76
C LYS A 156 6.41 -2.99 -3.59
N GLY A 157 7.12 -4.06 -3.89
CA GLY A 157 7.79 -4.90 -2.89
C GLY A 157 8.87 -4.21 -2.07
N THR A 158 9.36 -3.07 -2.53
CA THR A 158 10.35 -2.22 -1.85
C THR A 158 9.73 -1.19 -0.91
N ASN A 159 8.50 -1.41 -0.45
CA ASN A 159 7.73 -0.46 0.38
C ASN A 159 7.49 0.91 -0.30
N THR A 160 7.77 1.03 -1.59
CA THR A 160 7.55 2.25 -2.35
C THR A 160 6.19 2.25 -3.03
N ILE A 161 5.65 3.44 -3.23
CA ILE A 161 4.40 3.66 -3.96
C ILE A 161 4.68 4.49 -5.20
N THR A 162 4.18 4.00 -6.34
CA THR A 162 4.13 4.78 -7.57
C THR A 162 2.70 5.23 -7.82
N PRO A 163 2.42 6.55 -7.88
CA PRO A 163 1.09 7.04 -8.20
C PRO A 163 0.71 6.70 -9.65
N ILE A 164 -0.54 6.29 -9.86
CA ILE A 164 -1.14 6.01 -11.17
C ILE A 164 -2.16 7.10 -11.48
N GLY A 165 -2.20 7.53 -12.75
CA GLY A 165 -3.15 8.53 -13.25
C GLY A 165 -2.49 9.84 -13.60
N MET A 166 -3.29 10.88 -13.84
CA MET A 166 -2.82 12.13 -14.41
C MET A 166 -1.71 12.77 -13.57
N ARG A 167 -0.55 12.97 -14.21
CA ARG A 167 0.43 13.96 -13.77
C ARG A 167 -0.14 15.34 -14.11
N MET A 168 -0.92 15.91 -13.22
CA MET A 168 -1.20 17.34 -13.32
C MET A 168 0.14 18.06 -13.13
N ARG A 169 0.68 18.62 -14.20
CA ARG A 169 1.71 19.65 -14.09
C ARG A 169 1.05 20.83 -13.37
N ALA A 170 1.48 21.09 -12.16
CA ALA A 170 0.96 22.18 -11.34
C ALA A 170 1.23 23.59 -11.92
N GLU A 171 1.86 23.68 -13.10
CA GLU A 171 2.48 24.93 -13.50
C GLU A 171 1.78 25.68 -14.64
N THR A 172 0.78 25.12 -15.31
CA THR A 172 0.28 25.87 -16.47
C THR A 172 -1.22 25.85 -16.73
N THR A 173 -2.07 25.07 -15.99
CA THR A 173 -3.40 24.88 -16.54
C THR A 173 -4.55 24.65 -15.56
N ASP A 174 -4.34 24.72 -14.25
CA ASP A 174 -5.46 24.56 -13.32
C ASP A 174 -6.49 25.67 -13.45
N GLU A 175 -6.06 26.89 -13.81
CA GLU A 175 -6.96 28.02 -14.04
C GLU A 175 -7.67 27.98 -15.41
N MET A 176 -7.08 27.30 -16.39
CA MET A 176 -7.61 27.22 -17.75
C MET A 176 -8.41 25.95 -18.06
N SER A 177 -8.36 24.94 -17.20
CA SER A 177 -9.12 23.72 -17.42
C SER A 177 -10.60 23.94 -17.11
N PRO A 178 -11.52 23.64 -18.04
CA PRO A 178 -12.96 23.75 -17.79
C PRO A 178 -13.47 22.65 -16.84
N VAL A 179 -12.65 21.65 -16.53
CA VAL A 179 -13.01 20.52 -15.66
C VAL A 179 -12.16 20.48 -14.41
N GLU A 180 -12.78 20.02 -13.34
CA GLU A 180 -12.15 19.77 -12.06
C GLU A 180 -11.82 18.29 -11.92
N TYR A 181 -10.62 18.03 -11.37
CA TYR A 181 -10.15 16.70 -11.02
C TYR A 181 -10.10 16.56 -9.51
N PRO A 182 -10.43 15.38 -8.95
CA PRO A 182 -10.32 15.16 -7.52
C PRO A 182 -8.88 15.33 -7.07
N LYS A 183 -8.68 16.04 -5.96
CA LYS A 183 -7.37 16.17 -5.33
C LYS A 183 -6.95 14.80 -4.81
N GLN A 184 -5.93 14.22 -5.44
CA GLN A 184 -5.38 12.94 -5.03
C GLN A 184 -4.14 13.14 -4.15
N LYS A 185 -4.12 12.50 -2.99
CA LYS A 185 -2.91 12.41 -2.18
C LYS A 185 -1.89 11.51 -2.91
N ARG A 186 -0.65 11.99 -3.00
CA ARG A 186 0.44 11.24 -3.63
C ARG A 186 1.29 10.57 -2.57
N TYR A 187 1.01 9.32 -2.32
CA TYR A 187 1.80 8.49 -1.44
C TYR A 187 3.13 8.11 -2.09
N ARG A 188 4.16 7.88 -1.27
CA ARG A 188 5.51 7.51 -1.69
C ARG A 188 5.97 6.19 -1.10
N GLU A 189 5.57 5.94 0.13
CA GLU A 189 5.96 4.76 0.89
C GLU A 189 4.75 4.15 1.57
N TRP A 190 4.82 2.85 1.78
CA TRP A 190 3.81 2.12 2.52
C TRP A 190 4.44 1.07 3.43
N ARG A 191 3.76 0.74 4.51
CA ARG A 191 4.08 -0.39 5.37
C ARG A 191 2.84 -0.86 6.10
N ILE A 192 2.92 -2.09 6.60
CA ILE A 192 1.97 -2.56 7.60
C ILE A 192 2.52 -2.15 8.97
N TYR A 193 1.65 -1.82 9.91
CA TYR A 193 1.98 -1.49 11.30
C TYR A 193 0.77 -1.79 12.19
N ASN A 194 0.93 -2.68 13.15
CA ASN A 194 -0.15 -3.16 14.01
C ASN A 194 -1.44 -3.54 13.23
N GLY A 195 -1.25 -4.23 12.08
CA GLY A 195 -2.37 -4.64 11.22
C GLY A 195 -2.96 -3.55 10.34
N HIS A 196 -2.52 -2.30 10.45
CA HIS A 196 -2.95 -1.19 9.62
C HIS A 196 -2.01 -0.95 8.43
N LEU A 197 -2.54 -0.46 7.33
CA LEU A 197 -1.77 0.01 6.19
C LEU A 197 -1.42 1.48 6.38
N LEU A 198 -0.14 1.79 6.57
CA LEU A 198 0.37 3.15 6.63
C LEU A 198 0.83 3.61 5.25
N LEU A 199 0.35 4.77 4.83
CA LEU A 199 0.64 5.40 3.54
C LEU A 199 1.29 6.76 3.77
N ALA A 200 2.59 6.88 3.50
CA ALA A 200 3.34 8.10 3.72
C ALA A 200 3.36 8.99 2.47
N THR A 201 3.16 10.30 2.68
CA THR A 201 3.31 11.34 1.67
C THR A 201 4.59 12.12 1.89
N LYS A 202 5.15 12.75 0.85
CA LYS A 202 6.38 13.56 0.99
C LYS A 202 6.19 14.81 1.89
N LYS A 203 4.98 15.38 1.94
CA LYS A 203 4.73 16.69 2.58
C LYS A 203 3.63 16.68 3.64
N HIS A 204 2.74 15.70 3.63
CA HIS A 204 1.48 15.76 4.39
C HIS A 204 1.36 14.69 5.48
N GLY A 205 2.48 14.07 5.86
CA GLY A 205 2.49 13.08 6.93
C GLY A 205 2.09 11.66 6.47
N ILE A 206 1.61 10.88 7.43
CA ILE A 206 1.24 9.47 7.24
C ILE A 206 -0.28 9.36 7.40
N ASP A 207 -0.93 8.77 6.41
CA ASP A 207 -2.33 8.34 6.50
C ASP A 207 -2.36 6.88 6.94
N THR A 208 -3.22 6.57 7.90
CA THR A 208 -3.51 5.20 8.33
C THR A 208 -4.79 4.74 7.65
N ALA A 209 -4.77 3.55 7.09
CA ALA A 209 -5.93 2.91 6.49
C ALA A 209 -6.10 1.48 7.02
N ASP A 210 -7.34 1.10 7.29
CA ASP A 210 -7.72 -0.28 7.56
C ASP A 210 -8.02 -0.97 6.24
N ILE A 211 -7.53 -2.19 6.10
CA ILE A 211 -7.95 -3.05 5.01
C ILE A 211 -9.33 -3.60 5.40
N VAL A 212 -10.34 -3.31 4.59
CA VAL A 212 -11.71 -3.83 4.78
C VAL A 212 -11.91 -5.10 3.96
N LEU A 213 -11.36 -5.10 2.74
CA LEU A 213 -11.41 -6.23 1.83
C LEU A 213 -10.14 -6.29 1.00
N LEU A 214 -9.57 -7.48 0.86
CA LEU A 214 -8.51 -7.77 -0.09
C LEU A 214 -8.87 -9.04 -0.86
N ARG A 215 -9.02 -8.92 -2.15
CA ARG A 215 -9.22 -10.00 -3.12
C ARG A 215 -8.25 -9.83 -4.28
N PRO A 216 -8.05 -10.83 -5.13
CA PRO A 216 -7.12 -10.74 -6.25
C PRO A 216 -7.35 -9.54 -7.18
N ASP A 217 -8.58 -9.08 -7.28
CA ASP A 217 -9.03 -8.00 -8.17
C ASP A 217 -9.56 -6.75 -7.45
N THR A 218 -9.80 -6.83 -6.14
CA THR A 218 -10.51 -5.78 -5.38
C THR A 218 -9.80 -5.49 -4.07
N LEU A 219 -9.55 -4.21 -3.80
CA LEU A 219 -9.06 -3.68 -2.52
C LEU A 219 -10.01 -2.61 -2.00
N ILE A 220 -10.48 -2.75 -0.76
CA ILE A 220 -11.23 -1.70 -0.07
C ILE A 220 -10.44 -1.26 1.15
N LEU A 221 -10.13 0.04 1.18
CA LEU A 221 -9.44 0.69 2.29
C LEU A 221 -10.39 1.65 3.00
N ARG A 222 -10.40 1.59 4.33
CA ARG A 222 -11.10 2.54 5.20
C ARG A 222 -10.09 3.51 5.79
N PHE A 223 -10.21 4.75 5.38
CA PHE A 223 -9.54 5.89 6.00
C PHE A 223 -10.43 6.47 7.11
N LYS A 224 -9.88 7.39 7.91
CA LYS A 224 -10.62 8.03 9.02
C LYS A 224 -12.00 8.56 8.59
N ASP A 225 -12.09 9.17 7.41
CA ASP A 225 -13.29 9.90 6.97
C ASP A 225 -14.11 9.16 5.90
N LYS A 226 -13.55 8.10 5.29
CA LYS A 226 -14.22 7.43 4.16
C LYS A 226 -13.65 6.05 3.85
N GLU A 227 -14.47 5.22 3.24
CA GLU A 227 -14.05 4.02 2.54
C GLU A 227 -13.81 4.32 1.06
N GLN A 228 -12.78 3.67 0.52
CA GLN A 228 -12.42 3.80 -0.89
C GLN A 228 -12.14 2.42 -1.48
N GLY A 229 -12.91 2.08 -2.52
CA GLY A 229 -12.70 0.86 -3.30
C GLY A 229 -11.74 1.09 -4.47
N TYR A 230 -10.94 0.07 -4.75
CA TYR A 230 -10.00 0.02 -5.86
C TYR A 230 -10.11 -1.32 -6.56
N TYR A 231 -9.91 -1.34 -7.86
CA TYR A 231 -9.73 -2.57 -8.64
C TYR A 231 -8.26 -2.73 -9.03
N LYS A 232 -7.84 -3.98 -9.20
CA LYS A 232 -6.45 -4.28 -9.60
C LYS A 232 -6.29 -4.08 -11.10
N LYS A 233 -5.36 -3.21 -11.49
CA LYS A 233 -5.01 -2.99 -12.88
C LYS A 233 -3.98 -4.03 -13.30
N LEU A 234 -4.34 -4.89 -14.25
CA LEU A 234 -3.40 -5.82 -14.85
C LEU A 234 -2.38 -5.03 -15.68
N LYS A 235 -1.10 -5.38 -15.54
CA LYS A 235 -0.05 -4.90 -16.46
C LYS A 235 -0.13 -5.76 -17.71
N TYR A 236 -0.44 -5.13 -18.83
CA TYR A 236 -0.30 -5.75 -20.14
C TYR A 236 1.14 -5.59 -20.64
#